data_62eb0b33469ce91cbfd47703d37b0b54
#
_entry.id   62eb0b33469ce91cbfd47703d37b0b54
#
_cell.length_a   1.000
_cell.length_b   1.000
_cell.length_c   1.000
_cell.angle_alpha   90.00
_cell.angle_beta   90.00
_cell.angle_gamma   90.00
#
_symmetry.space_group_name_H-M   'P 1'
#
loop_
_entity.id
_entity.type
_entity.pdbx_description
1 polymer ?
#
loop_
_entity_poly.entity_id
_entity_poly.type
_entity_poly.pdbx_seq_one_letter_code
_entity_poly.pdbx_strand_id
1 'polypeptide(L)'
;MAKAAFNKKKNLFTSKLNLNLKKKLVKCYVWSMVLYGAETWTLRVTDQKRLESFEMWCWRRMEKISWTDHVRNEEVLLTVNEQRNILHEIRKRKANWIGHILRGNCLLQQVIEGKIKGQIEVTRRRGRRHKKLLDDLKDRRGYCQLKEEALDRTMRRNRFGRGFGPVV
;
A
#
# COMPACT_ATOMS: atom_id res chain seq x y z
N MET A 1 15.58 -4.72 -6.98
CA MET A 1 14.66 -4.83 -8.13
C MET A 1 14.01 -3.47 -8.49
N ALA A 2 13.24 -2.80 -7.64
CA ALA A 2 12.50 -1.57 -7.97
C ALA A 2 13.35 -0.38 -8.44
N LYS A 3 14.50 -0.10 -7.80
CA LYS A 3 15.44 0.93 -8.27
C LYS A 3 16.01 0.60 -9.65
N ALA A 4 16.28 -0.67 -9.93
CA ALA A 4 16.74 -1.11 -11.25
C ALA A 4 15.66 -0.90 -12.33
N ALA A 5 14.40 -1.17 -12.01
CA ALA A 5 13.28 -0.91 -12.90
C ALA A 5 13.10 0.57 -13.22
N PHE A 6 13.23 1.45 -12.22
CA PHE A 6 13.23 2.89 -12.43
C PHE A 6 14.39 3.30 -13.37
N ASN A 7 15.62 2.81 -13.09
CA ASN A 7 16.79 3.14 -13.88
C ASN A 7 16.67 2.67 -15.35
N LYS A 8 16.07 1.49 -15.58
CA LYS A 8 15.80 0.96 -16.93
C LYS A 8 14.90 1.89 -17.76
N LYS A 9 13.99 2.62 -17.12
CA LYS A 9 13.05 3.56 -17.76
C LYS A 9 13.33 5.02 -17.39
N LYS A 10 14.54 5.34 -16.89
CA LYS A 10 14.93 6.67 -16.42
C LYS A 10 14.61 7.76 -17.44
N ASN A 11 14.93 7.55 -18.71
CA ASN A 11 14.71 8.54 -19.78
C ASN A 11 13.23 8.92 -19.91
N LEU A 12 12.30 7.98 -19.69
CA LEU A 12 10.88 8.23 -19.71
C LEU A 12 10.45 9.11 -18.54
N PHE A 13 10.93 8.81 -17.32
CA PHE A 13 10.55 9.53 -16.10
C PHE A 13 11.19 10.93 -16.00
N THR A 14 12.35 11.14 -16.65
CA THR A 14 13.09 12.41 -16.65
C THR A 14 12.89 13.24 -17.92
N SER A 15 12.01 12.80 -18.82
CA SER A 15 11.69 13.48 -20.08
C SER A 15 10.92 14.79 -19.83
N LYS A 16 10.70 15.57 -20.90
CA LYS A 16 9.92 16.83 -20.87
C LYS A 16 8.38 16.59 -20.80
N LEU A 17 7.94 15.39 -20.42
CA LEU A 17 6.53 15.08 -20.28
C LEU A 17 5.87 15.89 -19.15
N ASN A 18 4.56 16.06 -19.23
CA ASN A 18 3.76 16.65 -18.17
C ASN A 18 3.99 15.92 -16.84
N LEU A 19 4.15 16.69 -15.76
CA LEU A 19 4.40 16.19 -14.42
C LEU A 19 3.37 15.12 -13.99
N ASN A 20 2.09 15.36 -14.26
CA ASN A 20 1.03 14.40 -13.92
C ASN A 20 1.18 13.07 -14.64
N LEU A 21 1.62 13.10 -15.91
CA LEU A 21 1.88 11.89 -16.67
C LEU A 21 3.10 11.13 -16.13
N LYS A 22 4.18 11.84 -15.81
CA LYS A 22 5.37 11.24 -15.17
C LYS A 22 4.99 10.54 -13.85
N LYS A 23 4.18 11.19 -12.99
CA LYS A 23 3.69 10.62 -11.74
C LYS A 23 2.89 9.33 -11.97
N LYS A 24 1.96 9.35 -12.93
CA LYS A 24 1.18 8.16 -13.29
C LYS A 24 2.09 7.03 -13.78
N LEU A 25 3.09 7.32 -14.60
CA LEU A 25 4.05 6.34 -15.09
C LEU A 25 4.88 5.73 -13.95
N VAL A 26 5.38 6.55 -13.02
CA VAL A 26 6.12 6.04 -11.84
C VAL A 26 5.20 5.14 -11.00
N LYS A 27 3.97 5.56 -10.71
CA LYS A 27 3.00 4.76 -9.97
C LYS A 27 2.67 3.45 -10.70
N CYS A 28 2.45 3.49 -12.00
CA CYS A 28 2.10 2.32 -12.79
C CYS A 28 3.26 1.32 -12.93
N TYR A 29 4.47 1.78 -13.26
CA TYR A 29 5.59 0.87 -13.51
C TYR A 29 6.38 0.50 -12.27
N VAL A 30 6.68 1.47 -11.41
CA VAL A 30 7.60 1.26 -10.29
C VAL A 30 6.83 0.76 -9.07
N TRP A 31 5.74 1.42 -8.71
CA TRP A 31 4.95 1.02 -7.56
C TRP A 31 4.24 -0.33 -7.75
N SER A 32 3.81 -0.67 -8.96
CA SER A 32 3.22 -1.99 -9.22
C SER A 32 4.18 -3.13 -8.85
N MET A 33 5.47 -2.96 -9.13
CA MET A 33 6.48 -3.96 -8.75
C MET A 33 6.82 -3.93 -7.26
N VAL A 34 6.90 -2.73 -6.65
CA VAL A 34 7.20 -2.60 -5.22
C VAL A 34 6.08 -3.13 -4.37
N LEU A 35 4.84 -2.84 -4.77
CA LEU A 35 3.63 -3.15 -4.01
C LEU A 35 3.00 -4.49 -4.41
N TYR A 36 3.69 -5.32 -5.18
CA TYR A 36 3.20 -6.64 -5.52
C TYR A 36 3.05 -7.49 -4.25
N GLY A 37 1.84 -7.99 -4.00
CA GLY A 37 1.51 -8.77 -2.80
C GLY A 37 1.47 -7.96 -1.50
N ALA A 38 1.45 -6.62 -1.57
CA ALA A 38 1.46 -5.74 -0.39
C ALA A 38 0.21 -5.88 0.49
N GLU A 39 -0.85 -6.48 -0.02
CA GLU A 39 -2.09 -6.75 0.67
C GLU A 39 -1.89 -7.66 1.90
N THR A 40 -0.93 -8.57 1.81
CA THR A 40 -0.62 -9.55 2.87
C THR A 40 0.48 -9.09 3.83
N TRP A 41 1.12 -7.95 3.58
CA TRP A 41 2.26 -7.52 4.37
C TRP A 41 1.88 -7.07 5.78
N THR A 42 2.70 -7.44 6.75
CA THR A 42 2.70 -6.90 8.11
C THR A 42 3.90 -5.96 8.25
N LEU A 43 3.67 -4.67 7.99
CA LEU A 43 4.74 -3.67 7.95
C LEU A 43 5.24 -3.33 9.36
N ARG A 44 6.55 -3.45 9.57
CA ARG A 44 7.24 -2.89 10.73
C ARG A 44 7.56 -1.42 10.49
N VAL A 45 7.85 -0.68 11.55
CA VAL A 45 8.23 0.74 11.45
C VAL A 45 9.44 0.94 10.54
N THR A 46 10.40 0.03 10.59
CA THR A 46 11.59 0.05 9.71
C THR A 46 11.23 -0.10 8.25
N ASP A 47 10.26 -0.96 7.92
CA ASP A 47 9.81 -1.20 6.54
C ASP A 47 9.04 0.02 6.02
N GLN A 48 8.21 0.63 6.88
CA GLN A 48 7.51 1.88 6.54
C GLN A 48 8.50 2.98 6.18
N LYS A 49 9.52 3.21 7.02
CA LYS A 49 10.58 4.21 6.76
C LYS A 49 11.34 3.92 5.45
N ARG A 50 11.61 2.65 5.14
CA ARG A 50 12.27 2.24 3.88
C ARG A 50 11.39 2.55 2.66
N LEU A 51 10.09 2.29 2.76
CA LEU A 51 9.13 2.58 1.68
C LEU A 51 8.99 4.09 1.46
N GLU A 52 8.88 4.87 2.52
CA GLU A 52 8.85 6.34 2.46
C GLU A 52 10.14 6.90 1.84
N SER A 53 11.30 6.39 2.26
CA SER A 53 12.59 6.79 1.69
C SER A 53 12.69 6.42 0.20
N PHE A 54 12.13 5.28 -0.19
CA PHE A 54 12.07 4.86 -1.59
C PHE A 54 11.15 5.77 -2.41
N GLU A 55 9.99 6.15 -1.86
CA GLU A 55 9.08 7.10 -2.50
C GLU A 55 9.78 8.44 -2.77
N MET A 56 10.44 9.00 -1.75
CA MET A 56 11.21 10.25 -1.89
C MET A 56 12.35 10.12 -2.90
N TRP A 57 13.03 8.97 -2.94
CA TRP A 57 14.06 8.70 -3.94
C TRP A 57 13.49 8.73 -5.37
N CYS A 58 12.30 8.19 -5.61
CA CYS A 58 11.64 8.24 -6.92
C CYS A 58 11.33 9.67 -7.34
N TRP A 59 10.76 10.47 -6.45
CA TRP A 59 10.38 11.86 -6.74
C TRP A 59 11.61 12.73 -7.02
N ARG A 60 12.66 12.65 -6.20
CA ARG A 60 13.91 13.36 -6.42
C ARG A 60 14.53 13.01 -7.78
N ARG A 61 14.54 11.72 -8.12
CA ARG A 61 15.10 11.25 -9.37
C ARG A 61 14.31 11.69 -10.59
N MET A 62 12.98 11.77 -10.46
CA MET A 62 12.08 12.25 -11.51
C MET A 62 12.29 13.75 -11.80
N GLU A 63 12.46 14.56 -10.78
CA GLU A 63 12.70 16.00 -10.89
C GLU A 63 14.20 16.36 -11.02
N LYS A 64 15.08 15.37 -11.16
CA LYS A 64 16.54 15.54 -11.29
C LYS A 64 17.20 16.27 -10.12
N ILE A 65 16.58 16.25 -8.94
CA ILE A 65 17.13 16.85 -7.72
C ILE A 65 18.29 15.97 -7.25
N SER A 66 19.48 16.56 -7.15
CA SER A 66 20.67 15.87 -6.66
C SER A 66 20.66 15.78 -5.13
N TRP A 67 21.42 14.82 -4.62
CA TRP A 67 21.68 14.74 -3.18
C TRP A 67 22.45 15.96 -2.65
N THR A 68 23.27 16.55 -3.48
CA THR A 68 24.09 17.75 -3.18
C THR A 68 23.27 19.03 -3.03
N ASP A 69 22.04 19.04 -3.54
CA ASP A 69 21.19 20.26 -3.53
C ASP A 69 20.57 20.53 -2.15
N HIS A 70 20.74 19.59 -1.18
CA HIS A 70 20.23 19.67 0.19
C HIS A 70 18.75 20.07 0.34
N VAL A 71 17.93 19.83 -0.70
CA VAL A 71 16.50 20.12 -0.72
C VAL A 71 15.76 19.24 0.30
N ARG A 72 14.88 19.82 1.13
CA ARG A 72 14.10 19.09 2.11
C ARG A 72 13.02 18.22 1.44
N ASN A 73 12.57 17.18 2.13
CA ASN A 73 11.54 16.26 1.59
C ASN A 73 10.22 16.98 1.33
N GLU A 74 9.87 17.93 2.18
CA GLU A 74 8.64 18.73 2.08
C GLU A 74 8.66 19.59 0.80
N GLU A 75 9.79 20.20 0.49
CA GLU A 75 9.99 21.00 -0.73
C GLU A 75 9.88 20.13 -1.98
N VAL A 76 10.45 18.92 -1.95
CA VAL A 76 10.30 17.97 -3.06
C VAL A 76 8.83 17.58 -3.27
N LEU A 77 8.07 17.34 -2.20
CA LEU A 77 6.66 17.01 -2.28
C LEU A 77 5.83 18.18 -2.83
N LEU A 78 6.16 19.41 -2.44
CA LEU A 78 5.53 20.62 -2.99
C LEU A 78 5.83 20.77 -4.48
N THR A 79 7.09 20.59 -4.90
CA THR A 79 7.50 20.67 -6.31
C THR A 79 6.77 19.62 -7.16
N VAL A 80 6.64 18.42 -6.64
CA VAL A 80 5.93 17.33 -7.32
C VAL A 80 4.40 17.48 -7.20
N ASN A 81 3.91 18.34 -6.29
CA ASN A 81 2.49 18.46 -5.94
C ASN A 81 1.89 17.09 -5.59
N GLU A 82 2.51 16.41 -4.63
CA GLU A 82 2.07 15.11 -4.12
C GLU A 82 2.20 15.06 -2.60
N GLN A 83 1.43 14.18 -1.98
CA GLN A 83 1.55 13.84 -0.57
C GLN A 83 2.29 12.50 -0.45
N ARG A 84 2.74 12.16 0.76
CA ARG A 84 3.31 10.82 1.05
C ARG A 84 2.22 9.76 0.95
N ASN A 85 2.19 9.04 -0.17
CA ASN A 85 1.04 8.20 -0.53
C ASN A 85 1.31 6.70 -0.52
N ILE A 86 2.58 6.26 -0.51
CA ILE A 86 2.90 4.82 -0.68
C ILE A 86 2.30 3.96 0.45
N LEU A 87 2.38 4.41 1.70
CA LEU A 87 1.79 3.69 2.84
C LEU A 87 0.27 3.74 2.82
N HIS A 88 -0.30 4.84 2.37
CA HIS A 88 -1.75 4.96 2.20
C HIS A 88 -2.27 3.99 1.14
N GLU A 89 -1.57 3.88 0.03
CA GLU A 89 -1.92 2.94 -1.04
C GLU A 89 -1.86 1.49 -0.56
N ILE A 90 -0.84 1.11 0.22
CA ILE A 90 -0.76 -0.23 0.81
C ILE A 90 -1.96 -0.50 1.73
N ARG A 91 -2.30 0.45 2.60
CA ARG A 91 -3.46 0.31 3.50
C ARG A 91 -4.77 0.18 2.73
N LYS A 92 -4.94 0.98 1.67
CA LYS A 92 -6.10 0.92 0.78
C LYS A 92 -6.23 -0.44 0.11
N ARG A 93 -5.14 -0.95 -0.49
CA ARG A 93 -5.11 -2.28 -1.12
C ARG A 93 -5.43 -3.38 -0.12
N LYS A 94 -4.82 -3.33 1.07
CA LYS A 94 -5.09 -4.27 2.16
C LYS A 94 -6.56 -4.26 2.57
N ALA A 95 -7.16 -3.08 2.78
CA ALA A 95 -8.56 -2.94 3.13
C ALA A 95 -9.49 -3.51 2.04
N ASN A 96 -9.20 -3.20 0.77
CA ASN A 96 -9.94 -3.73 -0.37
C ASN A 96 -9.86 -5.25 -0.46
N TRP A 97 -8.68 -5.81 -0.27
CA TRP A 97 -8.46 -7.26 -0.30
C TRP A 97 -9.19 -7.98 0.83
N ILE A 98 -9.09 -7.46 2.07
CA ILE A 98 -9.82 -7.99 3.21
C ILE A 98 -11.33 -7.87 3.00
N GLY A 99 -11.82 -6.74 2.51
CA GLY A 99 -13.24 -6.57 2.17
C GLY A 99 -13.71 -7.56 1.08
N HIS A 100 -12.83 -7.91 0.14
CA HIS A 100 -13.14 -8.96 -0.85
C HIS A 100 -13.26 -10.34 -0.20
N ILE A 101 -12.36 -10.71 0.70
CA ILE A 101 -12.39 -11.98 1.42
C ILE A 101 -13.64 -12.10 2.31
N LEU A 102 -13.99 -11.01 3.01
CA LEU A 102 -15.15 -11.02 3.92
C LEU A 102 -16.49 -11.21 3.22
N ARG A 103 -16.55 -10.91 1.92
CA ARG A 103 -17.75 -11.16 1.10
C ARG A 103 -17.88 -12.61 0.64
N GLY A 104 -16.77 -13.30 0.48
CA GLY A 104 -16.76 -14.71 0.15
C GLY A 104 -16.80 -15.53 1.44
N ASN A 105 -17.82 -16.33 1.65
CA ASN A 105 -17.89 -17.29 2.76
C ASN A 105 -16.80 -18.36 2.59
N CYS A 106 -15.54 -17.98 2.76
CA CYS A 106 -14.43 -18.85 2.46
C CYS A 106 -13.55 -19.12 3.70
N LEU A 107 -12.79 -20.17 3.63
CA LEU A 107 -11.81 -20.59 4.64
C LEU A 107 -10.85 -19.44 5.02
N LEU A 108 -10.54 -18.57 4.06
CA LEU A 108 -9.64 -17.42 4.29
C LEU A 108 -10.18 -16.44 5.33
N GLN A 109 -11.50 -16.27 5.45
CA GLN A 109 -12.10 -15.46 6.51
C GLN A 109 -11.76 -16.04 7.89
N GLN A 110 -11.90 -17.35 8.06
CA GLN A 110 -11.58 -18.03 9.33
C GLN A 110 -10.09 -17.90 9.68
N VAL A 111 -9.22 -17.99 8.67
CA VAL A 111 -7.76 -17.81 8.84
C VAL A 111 -7.42 -16.39 9.27
N ILE A 112 -8.04 -15.37 8.67
CA ILE A 112 -7.81 -13.96 9.01
C ILE A 112 -8.34 -13.64 10.41
N GLU A 113 -9.53 -14.15 10.76
CA GLU A 113 -10.12 -13.99 12.08
C GLU A 113 -9.42 -14.80 13.16
N GLY A 114 -8.63 -15.79 12.77
CA GLY A 114 -7.95 -16.72 13.69
C GLY A 114 -8.91 -17.68 14.40
N LYS A 115 -10.10 -17.86 13.86
CA LYS A 115 -11.14 -18.75 14.39
C LYS A 115 -11.31 -19.96 13.47
N ILE A 116 -10.44 -20.94 13.61
CA ILE A 116 -10.70 -22.26 13.02
C ILE A 116 -11.62 -22.99 14.01
N LYS A 117 -12.85 -23.30 13.61
CA LYS A 117 -13.74 -24.16 14.36
C LYS A 117 -13.20 -25.59 14.33
N GLY A 118 -12.67 -26.04 15.43
CA GLY A 118 -12.04 -27.35 15.57
C GLY A 118 -10.80 -27.18 16.42
N GLN A 119 -10.92 -27.40 17.72
CA GLN A 119 -9.90 -27.06 18.70
C GLN A 119 -8.68 -27.94 18.56
N ILE A 120 -7.60 -27.33 18.08
CA ILE A 120 -6.28 -27.68 18.57
C ILE A 120 -5.89 -26.51 19.47
N GLU A 121 -5.86 -26.72 20.77
CA GLU A 121 -5.28 -25.77 21.72
C GLU A 121 -3.79 -25.61 21.38
N VAL A 122 -3.49 -24.57 20.60
CA VAL A 122 -2.12 -24.18 20.38
C VAL A 122 -1.67 -23.41 21.61
N THR A 123 -0.95 -24.09 22.50
CA THR A 123 -0.22 -23.45 23.59
C THR A 123 0.64 -22.35 23.01
N ARG A 124 0.31 -21.11 23.37
CA ARG A 124 1.03 -19.93 22.87
C ARG A 124 2.50 -20.03 23.33
N ARG A 125 3.44 -20.08 22.37
CA ARG A 125 4.86 -19.96 22.67
C ARG A 125 5.11 -18.67 23.47
N ARG A 126 5.81 -18.75 24.59
CA ARG A 126 6.34 -17.60 25.33
C ARG A 126 7.28 -16.83 24.38
N GLY A 127 6.90 -15.58 24.03
CA GLY A 127 7.70 -14.73 23.16
C GLY A 127 6.98 -13.41 22.87
N ARG A 128 7.71 -12.45 22.28
CA ARG A 128 7.15 -11.16 21.88
C ARG A 128 6.03 -11.37 20.86
N ARG A 129 4.88 -10.75 21.11
CA ARG A 129 3.71 -10.83 20.22
C ARG A 129 4.09 -10.35 18.82
N HIS A 130 3.93 -11.22 17.83
CA HIS A 130 4.08 -10.85 16.42
C HIS A 130 2.89 -10.01 15.97
N LYS A 131 3.16 -8.96 15.17
CA LYS A 131 2.15 -8.12 14.56
C LYS A 131 1.31 -8.95 13.59
N LYS A 132 -0.01 -8.94 13.75
CA LYS A 132 -0.95 -9.64 12.88
C LYS A 132 -1.42 -8.76 11.74
N LEU A 133 -1.94 -9.37 10.67
CA LEU A 133 -2.44 -8.68 9.49
C LEU A 133 -3.50 -7.61 9.81
N LEU A 134 -4.39 -7.91 10.76
CA LEU A 134 -5.47 -7.00 11.16
C LEU A 134 -5.04 -5.89 12.13
N ASP A 135 -3.88 -5.99 12.75
CA ASP A 135 -3.42 -4.98 13.73
C ASP A 135 -3.24 -3.61 13.06
N ASP A 136 -2.88 -3.56 11.77
CA ASP A 136 -2.74 -2.30 11.03
C ASP A 136 -4.09 -1.60 10.75
N LEU A 137 -5.20 -2.34 10.81
CA LEU A 137 -6.55 -1.81 10.57
C LEU A 137 -7.24 -1.34 11.84
N LYS A 138 -6.79 -1.82 13.02
CA LYS A 138 -7.36 -1.44 14.32
C LYS A 138 -7.14 0.03 14.64
N ASP A 139 -6.07 0.64 14.15
CA ASP A 139 -5.67 2.01 14.48
C ASP A 139 -6.60 3.10 13.94
N ARG A 140 -7.42 2.82 12.91
CA ARG A 140 -8.26 3.83 12.26
C ARG A 140 -9.74 3.49 12.15
N ARG A 141 -10.10 2.22 11.93
CA ARG A 141 -11.48 1.75 11.86
C ARG A 141 -11.51 0.30 12.32
N GLY A 142 -12.33 0.01 13.31
CA GLY A 142 -12.45 -1.33 13.84
C GLY A 142 -12.76 -2.35 12.73
N TYR A 143 -12.23 -3.55 12.88
CA TYR A 143 -12.48 -4.65 11.94
C TYR A 143 -13.99 -4.92 11.75
N CYS A 144 -14.80 -4.75 12.82
CA CYS A 144 -16.25 -4.89 12.76
C CYS A 144 -16.86 -3.91 11.75
N GLN A 145 -16.46 -2.64 11.78
CA GLN A 145 -16.94 -1.63 10.84
C GLN A 145 -16.55 -1.96 9.40
N LEU A 146 -15.33 -2.44 9.17
CA LEU A 146 -14.89 -2.87 7.84
C LEU A 146 -15.72 -4.08 7.34
N LYS A 147 -16.10 -4.99 8.27
CA LYS A 147 -16.93 -6.15 7.97
C LYS A 147 -18.36 -5.73 7.59
N GLU A 148 -18.96 -4.81 8.33
CA GLU A 148 -20.27 -4.25 8.02
C GLU A 148 -20.27 -3.54 6.66
N GLU A 149 -19.31 -2.64 6.43
CA GLU A 149 -19.16 -1.95 5.14
C GLU A 149 -18.90 -2.91 3.97
N ALA A 150 -18.20 -4.03 4.18
CA ALA A 150 -17.95 -5.03 3.14
C ALA A 150 -19.21 -5.82 2.77
N LEU A 151 -20.12 -6.03 3.71
CA LEU A 151 -21.40 -6.73 3.51
C LEU A 151 -22.48 -5.80 2.93
N ASP A 152 -22.41 -4.50 3.22
CA ASP A 152 -23.34 -3.52 2.68
C ASP A 152 -23.07 -3.29 1.18
N ARG A 153 -24.10 -3.58 0.35
CA ARG A 153 -24.02 -3.48 -1.11
C ARG A 153 -23.86 -2.03 -1.60
N THR A 154 -24.41 -1.06 -0.90
CA THR A 154 -24.38 0.37 -1.27
C THR A 154 -23.04 1.00 -0.92
N MET A 155 -22.56 0.77 0.29
CA MET A 155 -21.25 1.23 0.75
C MET A 155 -20.11 0.58 -0.01
N ARG A 156 -20.25 -0.68 -0.40
CA ARG A 156 -19.32 -1.41 -1.26
C ARG A 156 -19.05 -0.70 -2.57
N ARG A 157 -20.12 -0.25 -3.27
CA ARG A 157 -20.02 0.41 -4.59
C ARG A 157 -19.20 1.69 -4.51
N ASN A 158 -19.34 2.43 -3.42
CA ASN A 158 -18.66 3.69 -3.21
C ASN A 158 -17.20 3.53 -2.75
N ARG A 159 -16.90 2.56 -1.90
CA ARG A 159 -15.59 2.37 -1.28
C ARG A 159 -14.69 1.38 -2.00
N PHE A 160 -15.24 0.25 -2.43
CA PHE A 160 -14.49 -0.87 -3.04
C PHE A 160 -14.62 -0.91 -4.56
N GLY A 161 -15.63 -0.26 -5.15
CA GLY A 161 -15.91 -0.30 -6.58
C GLY A 161 -15.18 0.75 -7.42
N ARG A 162 -14.70 1.84 -6.82
CA ARG A 162 -14.08 2.97 -7.55
C ARG A 162 -12.55 2.87 -7.68
N GLY A 163 -11.94 1.75 -7.35
CA GLY A 163 -10.47 1.61 -7.34
C GLY A 163 -9.86 0.82 -8.49
N PHE A 164 -10.64 0.12 -9.29
CA PHE A 164 -10.17 -0.76 -10.35
C PHE A 164 -11.04 -0.66 -11.59
N GLY A 165 -11.22 0.54 -12.09
CA GLY A 165 -11.58 0.70 -13.50
C GLY A 165 -10.34 0.36 -14.33
N PRO A 166 -10.48 -0.28 -15.52
CA PRO A 166 -9.37 -0.39 -16.44
C PRO A 166 -8.82 1.01 -16.68
N VAL A 167 -7.50 1.13 -16.63
CA VAL A 167 -6.82 2.34 -17.09
C VAL A 167 -7.00 2.34 -18.61
N VAL A 168 -8.03 3.06 -19.08
CA VAL A 168 -8.17 3.42 -20.48
C VAL A 168 -7.22 4.57 -20.77
#